data_b779b5d514096dfe9032192b5b3e363e
#
_entry.id   b779b5d514096dfe9032192b5b3e363e
#
_cell.length_a   1.000
_cell.length_b   1.000
_cell.length_c   1.000
_cell.angle_alpha   90.00
_cell.angle_beta   90.00
_cell.angle_gamma   90.00
#
_symmetry.space_group_name_H-M   'P 1'
#
loop_
_entity.id
_entity.type
_entity.pdbx_description
1 polymer ?
#
loop_
_entity_poly.entity_id
_entity_poly.type
_entity_poly.pdbx_seq_one_letter_code
_entity_poly.pdbx_strand_id
1 'polypeptide(L)'
;MSFALLGLYSCKKSEDNGEKIREMTEVIPENDQAIQAYLKSHYCELDNDGNIVLGAVGSTGKTSIWDRADLKRKELRVLDQHNNYITNTMYYVILREGNGQQATVADRSFVLYRAESLDGKVYDDGTLFTYNNWMDLLGREASAYRGGTVMGFREAVAMLKASTSAITEQSNGKLVAPTDGGVGVFFMPSGITYYTGTSNIPAYTPLIFEINLLKTERYDHDGDGIPSINEIQHHQDGTITFPDCNGNGRVDYLDANPCQ
;
A
#
# COMPACT_ATOMS: atom_id res chain seq x y z
N MET A 1 15.27 -65.69 35.59
CA MET A 1 15.06 -65.40 34.17
C MET A 1 14.10 -64.20 34.09
N SER A 2 14.65 -62.97 33.99
CA SER A 2 13.88 -61.76 33.86
C SER A 2 13.89 -61.30 32.41
N PHE A 3 12.74 -61.22 31.77
CA PHE A 3 12.55 -60.68 30.42
C PHE A 3 12.35 -59.16 30.50
N ALA A 4 13.27 -58.42 29.99
CA ALA A 4 13.13 -56.96 29.81
C ALA A 4 12.37 -56.68 28.51
N LEU A 5 11.19 -56.07 28.59
CA LEU A 5 10.46 -55.52 27.44
C LEU A 5 11.05 -54.15 27.08
N LEU A 6 11.72 -54.08 25.95
CA LEU A 6 12.11 -52.82 25.30
C LEU A 6 10.89 -52.22 24.60
N GLY A 7 10.31 -51.16 25.18
CA GLY A 7 9.29 -50.36 24.54
C GLY A 7 9.92 -49.43 23.48
N LEU A 8 9.57 -49.65 22.21
CA LEU A 8 9.89 -48.75 21.12
C LEU A 8 8.99 -47.48 21.19
N TYR A 9 9.55 -46.39 21.68
CA TYR A 9 8.91 -45.07 21.51
C TYR A 9 9.02 -44.64 20.05
N SER A 10 7.92 -44.79 19.30
CA SER A 10 7.77 -44.16 17.99
C SER A 10 7.50 -42.68 18.23
N CYS A 11 8.48 -41.83 17.94
CA CYS A 11 8.25 -40.40 17.77
C CYS A 11 7.33 -40.17 16.56
N LYS A 12 6.04 -39.91 16.85
CA LYS A 12 5.16 -39.30 15.85
C LYS A 12 5.75 -37.95 15.48
N LYS A 13 6.27 -37.84 14.25
CA LYS A 13 6.54 -36.56 13.60
C LYS A 13 5.22 -35.82 13.56
N SER A 14 5.11 -34.71 14.28
CA SER A 14 3.98 -33.77 14.13
C SER A 14 4.00 -33.30 12.67
N GLU A 15 3.02 -33.71 11.90
CA GLU A 15 2.75 -33.11 10.61
C GLU A 15 2.42 -31.65 10.89
N ASP A 16 3.31 -30.78 10.43
CA ASP A 16 3.11 -29.33 10.42
C ASP A 16 1.99 -29.09 9.39
N ASN A 17 0.75 -28.96 9.88
CA ASN A 17 -0.41 -28.59 9.09
C ASN A 17 -0.43 -27.08 8.82
N GLY A 18 0.72 -26.46 8.55
CA GLY A 18 0.79 -25.12 8.00
C GLY A 18 0.07 -25.11 6.65
N GLU A 19 -1.00 -24.35 6.53
CA GLU A 19 -1.66 -24.15 5.24
C GLU A 19 -0.60 -23.72 4.21
N LYS A 20 -0.46 -24.50 3.13
CA LYS A 20 0.51 -24.21 2.07
C LYS A 20 0.14 -22.87 1.44
N ILE A 21 1.09 -21.92 1.44
CA ILE A 21 0.93 -20.65 0.75
C ILE A 21 0.65 -20.93 -0.74
N ARG A 22 -0.44 -20.37 -1.28
CA ARG A 22 -0.80 -20.50 -2.70
C ARG A 22 0.22 -19.79 -3.59
N GLU A 23 0.35 -20.27 -4.81
CA GLU A 23 1.25 -19.65 -5.80
C GLU A 23 0.70 -18.30 -6.28
N MET A 24 1.57 -17.28 -6.39
CA MET A 24 1.16 -15.96 -6.91
C MET A 24 0.68 -16.03 -8.35
N THR A 25 1.22 -16.95 -9.14
CA THR A 25 0.80 -17.20 -10.52
C THR A 25 -0.66 -17.66 -10.66
N GLU A 26 -1.25 -18.20 -9.59
CA GLU A 26 -2.66 -18.57 -9.52
C GLU A 26 -3.51 -17.43 -8.94
N VAL A 27 -3.07 -16.88 -7.81
CA VAL A 27 -3.86 -15.90 -7.03
C VAL A 27 -3.97 -14.56 -7.75
N ILE A 28 -2.88 -14.07 -8.37
CA ILE A 28 -2.90 -12.72 -8.96
C ILE A 28 -3.87 -12.62 -10.14
N PRO A 29 -3.96 -13.58 -11.08
CA PRO A 29 -5.02 -13.58 -12.09
C PRO A 29 -6.45 -13.64 -11.52
N GLU A 30 -6.68 -14.40 -10.43
CA GLU A 30 -7.98 -14.44 -9.73
C GLU A 30 -8.32 -13.05 -9.14
N ASN A 31 -7.36 -12.40 -8.49
CA ASN A 31 -7.53 -11.04 -7.97
C ASN A 31 -7.83 -10.04 -9.09
N ASP A 32 -7.09 -10.09 -10.19
CA ASP A 32 -7.30 -9.21 -11.33
C ASP A 32 -8.71 -9.37 -11.92
N GLN A 33 -9.16 -10.60 -12.09
CA GLN A 33 -10.53 -10.89 -12.56
C GLN A 33 -11.59 -10.35 -11.60
N ALA A 34 -11.40 -10.52 -10.28
CA ALA A 34 -12.33 -10.02 -9.27
C ALA A 34 -12.37 -8.48 -9.25
N ILE A 35 -11.20 -7.82 -9.33
CA ILE A 35 -11.10 -6.36 -9.42
C ILE A 35 -11.82 -5.86 -10.68
N GLN A 36 -11.58 -6.46 -11.86
CA GLN A 36 -12.25 -6.06 -13.09
C GLN A 36 -13.76 -6.22 -13.02
N ALA A 37 -14.26 -7.29 -12.37
CA ALA A 37 -15.70 -7.49 -12.15
C ALA A 37 -16.29 -6.38 -11.27
N TYR A 38 -15.57 -5.98 -10.21
CA TYR A 38 -15.96 -4.87 -9.35
C TYR A 38 -16.00 -3.55 -10.13
N LEU A 39 -14.94 -3.23 -10.88
CA LEU A 39 -14.85 -1.99 -11.68
C LEU A 39 -16.01 -1.85 -12.69
N LYS A 40 -16.47 -2.97 -13.28
CA LYS A 40 -17.61 -3.00 -14.23
C LYS A 40 -18.96 -2.81 -13.56
N SER A 41 -19.09 -3.12 -12.29
CA SER A 41 -20.35 -3.07 -11.55
C SER A 41 -20.50 -1.89 -10.60
N HIS A 42 -19.40 -1.14 -10.37
CA HIS A 42 -19.38 -0.01 -9.41
C HIS A 42 -18.96 1.29 -10.09
N TYR A 43 -19.36 2.41 -9.46
CA TYR A 43 -18.91 3.76 -9.80
C TYR A 43 -18.12 4.36 -8.64
N CYS A 44 -17.32 5.39 -8.90
CA CYS A 44 -16.67 6.21 -7.88
C CYS A 44 -16.77 7.69 -8.26
N GLU A 45 -16.97 8.54 -7.25
CA GLU A 45 -17.06 10.01 -7.40
C GLU A 45 -16.70 10.70 -6.09
N LEU A 46 -16.58 12.02 -6.10
CA LEU A 46 -16.60 12.82 -4.88
C LEU A 46 -18.00 13.36 -4.65
N ASP A 47 -18.45 13.32 -3.39
CA ASP A 47 -19.65 14.03 -2.99
C ASP A 47 -19.41 15.56 -2.88
N ASN A 48 -20.44 16.32 -2.50
CA ASN A 48 -20.35 17.77 -2.37
C ASN A 48 -19.38 18.22 -1.26
N ASP A 49 -19.09 17.36 -0.31
CA ASP A 49 -18.17 17.62 0.81
C ASP A 49 -16.73 17.16 0.47
N GLY A 50 -16.54 16.55 -0.71
CA GLY A 50 -15.26 16.07 -1.19
C GLY A 50 -14.86 14.69 -0.66
N ASN A 51 -15.79 13.92 -0.09
CA ASN A 51 -15.58 12.55 0.32
C ASN A 51 -15.74 11.60 -0.87
N ILE A 52 -15.01 10.50 -0.83
CA ILE A 52 -15.12 9.43 -1.83
C ILE A 52 -16.43 8.67 -1.62
N VAL A 53 -17.17 8.47 -2.71
CA VAL A 53 -18.34 7.62 -2.76
C VAL A 53 -18.10 6.49 -3.74
N LEU A 54 -18.13 5.26 -3.21
CA LEU A 54 -18.16 4.02 -3.99
C LEU A 54 -19.58 3.45 -3.96
N GLY A 55 -20.10 3.02 -5.10
CA GLY A 55 -21.47 2.47 -5.13
C GLY A 55 -21.69 1.57 -6.33
N ALA A 56 -22.70 0.68 -6.23
CA ALA A 56 -23.10 -0.15 -7.34
C ALA A 56 -23.79 0.70 -8.44
N VAL A 57 -23.41 0.43 -9.70
CA VAL A 57 -24.02 1.12 -10.85
C VAL A 57 -25.53 0.83 -10.89
N GLY A 58 -25.95 -0.45 -10.88
CA GLY A 58 -27.33 -0.86 -10.86
C GLY A 58 -28.21 -0.04 -11.80
N SER A 59 -29.30 0.55 -11.26
CA SER A 59 -30.23 1.44 -11.98
C SER A 59 -29.93 2.94 -11.82
N THR A 60 -28.76 3.31 -11.29
CA THR A 60 -28.41 4.71 -10.97
C THR A 60 -28.16 5.58 -12.20
N GLY A 61 -27.87 4.96 -13.36
CA GLY A 61 -27.46 5.69 -14.58
C GLY A 61 -26.03 6.22 -14.53
N LYS A 62 -25.25 5.92 -13.46
CA LYS A 62 -23.86 6.32 -13.35
C LYS A 62 -22.93 5.46 -14.20
N THR A 63 -21.87 6.06 -14.71
CA THR A 63 -20.82 5.37 -15.46
C THR A 63 -20.04 4.45 -14.55
N SER A 64 -19.83 3.19 -14.97
CA SER A 64 -18.97 2.25 -14.24
C SER A 64 -17.53 2.76 -14.17
N ILE A 65 -16.78 2.33 -13.14
CA ILE A 65 -15.35 2.68 -13.04
C ILE A 65 -14.62 2.17 -14.29
N TRP A 66 -15.01 0.99 -14.79
CA TRP A 66 -14.39 0.38 -15.98
C TRP A 66 -14.54 1.24 -17.25
N ASP A 67 -15.67 1.91 -17.40
CA ASP A 67 -16.00 2.72 -18.59
C ASP A 67 -15.56 4.19 -18.47
N ARG A 68 -14.92 4.57 -17.37
CA ARG A 68 -14.38 5.92 -17.18
C ARG A 68 -13.18 6.15 -18.10
N ALA A 69 -13.12 7.31 -18.73
CA ALA A 69 -12.00 7.71 -19.58
C ALA A 69 -10.70 7.98 -18.77
N ASP A 70 -10.82 8.27 -17.48
CA ASP A 70 -9.73 8.55 -16.55
C ASP A 70 -9.32 7.34 -15.70
N LEU A 71 -9.90 6.15 -15.91
CA LEU A 71 -9.39 4.92 -15.33
C LEU A 71 -7.98 4.65 -15.87
N LYS A 72 -7.06 4.50 -14.96
CA LYS A 72 -5.65 4.18 -15.26
C LYS A 72 -5.24 2.87 -14.61
N ARG A 73 -4.10 2.34 -15.07
CA ARG A 73 -3.47 1.15 -14.48
C ARG A 73 -1.96 1.35 -14.37
N LYS A 74 -1.38 0.73 -13.36
CA LYS A 74 0.07 0.65 -13.16
C LYS A 74 0.45 -0.79 -12.88
N GLU A 75 1.46 -1.28 -13.60
CA GLU A 75 2.04 -2.59 -13.35
C GLU A 75 3.14 -2.47 -12.30
N LEU A 76 3.03 -3.29 -11.25
CA LEU A 76 4.00 -3.36 -10.16
C LEU A 76 4.53 -4.80 -10.06
N ARG A 77 5.82 -4.94 -9.79
CA ARG A 77 6.49 -6.24 -9.75
C ARG A 77 6.92 -6.59 -8.34
N VAL A 78 6.59 -7.78 -7.91
CA VAL A 78 7.03 -8.33 -6.62
C VAL A 78 7.66 -9.70 -6.83
N LEU A 79 8.55 -10.09 -5.92
CA LEU A 79 9.10 -11.44 -5.92
C LEU A 79 8.11 -12.40 -5.26
N ASP A 80 7.89 -13.55 -5.90
CA ASP A 80 7.18 -14.67 -5.30
C ASP A 80 8.07 -15.46 -4.33
N GLN A 81 7.54 -16.52 -3.73
CA GLN A 81 8.25 -17.42 -2.83
C GLN A 81 9.42 -18.18 -3.49
N HIS A 82 9.52 -18.13 -4.82
CA HIS A 82 10.58 -18.76 -5.62
C HIS A 82 11.58 -17.74 -6.19
N ASN A 83 11.48 -16.47 -5.77
CA ASN A 83 12.26 -15.34 -6.27
C ASN A 83 12.02 -15.03 -7.77
N ASN A 84 10.85 -15.36 -8.31
CA ASN A 84 10.44 -14.91 -9.63
C ASN A 84 9.64 -13.61 -9.51
N TYR A 85 9.88 -12.69 -10.43
CA TYR A 85 9.07 -11.47 -10.49
C TYR A 85 7.68 -11.77 -11.06
N ILE A 86 6.65 -11.43 -10.28
CA ILE A 86 5.24 -11.51 -10.66
C ILE A 86 4.69 -10.10 -10.82
N THR A 87 4.07 -9.83 -11.98
CA THR A 87 3.42 -8.55 -12.28
C THR A 87 2.04 -8.51 -11.68
N ASN A 88 1.76 -7.41 -10.98
CA ASN A 88 0.48 -7.09 -10.35
C ASN A 88 -0.06 -5.81 -10.98
N THR A 89 -1.30 -5.83 -11.46
CA THR A 89 -1.95 -4.65 -12.03
C THR A 89 -2.73 -3.91 -10.94
N MET A 90 -2.30 -2.71 -10.58
CA MET A 90 -3.08 -1.77 -9.79
C MET A 90 -3.92 -0.92 -10.72
N TYR A 91 -5.25 -0.91 -10.54
CA TYR A 91 -6.16 0.01 -11.21
C TYR A 91 -6.42 1.21 -10.32
N TYR A 92 -6.58 2.40 -10.91
CA TYR A 92 -6.82 3.59 -10.10
C TYR A 92 -7.56 4.70 -10.86
N VAL A 93 -8.25 5.54 -10.09
CA VAL A 93 -8.87 6.78 -10.53
C VAL A 93 -8.40 7.90 -9.62
N ILE A 94 -7.81 8.94 -10.19
CA ILE A 94 -7.51 10.17 -9.45
C ILE A 94 -8.73 11.08 -9.56
N LEU A 95 -9.44 11.21 -8.45
CA LEU A 95 -10.66 12.02 -8.36
C LEU A 95 -10.35 13.52 -8.18
N ARG A 96 -9.17 13.82 -7.60
CA ARG A 96 -8.58 15.15 -7.48
C ARG A 96 -7.06 15.03 -7.40
N GLU A 97 -6.31 15.72 -8.25
CA GLU A 97 -4.85 15.60 -8.28
C GLU A 97 -4.14 16.18 -7.06
N GLY A 98 -4.71 17.23 -6.47
CA GLY A 98 -4.06 18.07 -5.47
C GLY A 98 -3.25 19.20 -6.10
N ASN A 99 -3.01 20.27 -5.32
CA ASN A 99 -2.40 21.51 -5.79
C ASN A 99 -0.96 21.70 -5.32
N GLY A 100 -0.52 20.90 -4.36
CA GLY A 100 0.79 21.04 -3.72
C GLY A 100 1.88 20.17 -4.32
N GLN A 101 2.84 19.81 -3.47
CA GLN A 101 3.99 19.00 -3.83
C GLN A 101 3.56 17.57 -4.19
N GLN A 102 4.15 17.02 -5.25
CA GLN A 102 4.03 15.60 -5.59
C GLN A 102 4.72 14.76 -4.50
N ALA A 103 4.03 13.75 -3.97
CA ALA A 103 4.64 12.80 -3.06
C ALA A 103 5.63 11.86 -3.78
N THR A 104 6.54 11.28 -3.02
CA THR A 104 7.42 10.19 -3.47
C THR A 104 7.25 8.96 -2.58
N VAL A 105 7.76 7.82 -3.00
CA VAL A 105 7.69 6.56 -2.25
C VAL A 105 8.53 6.56 -0.97
N ALA A 106 9.41 7.54 -0.79
CA ALA A 106 10.30 7.66 0.36
C ALA A 106 9.95 8.85 1.27
N ASP A 107 8.83 9.52 1.00
CA ASP A 107 8.40 10.66 1.80
C ASP A 107 7.74 10.25 3.11
N ARG A 108 7.68 11.19 4.03
CA ARG A 108 6.75 11.19 5.14
C ARG A 108 5.49 11.94 4.73
N SER A 109 4.34 11.28 4.78
CA SER A 109 3.09 11.83 4.25
C SER A 109 1.98 11.79 5.28
N PHE A 110 1.17 12.86 5.31
CA PHE A 110 -0.03 12.94 6.12
C PHE A 110 -1.23 12.54 5.28
N VAL A 111 -1.78 11.36 5.56
CA VAL A 111 -2.75 10.69 4.71
C VAL A 111 -4.00 10.34 5.52
N LEU A 112 -5.17 10.67 4.98
CA LEU A 112 -6.41 10.04 5.39
C LEU A 112 -6.70 8.91 4.40
N TYR A 113 -7.07 7.75 4.91
CA TYR A 113 -7.30 6.59 4.05
C TYR A 113 -8.34 5.65 4.64
N ARG A 114 -8.91 4.82 3.76
CA ARG A 114 -9.74 3.68 4.12
C ARG A 114 -9.32 2.49 3.29
N ALA A 115 -9.22 1.33 3.92
CA ALA A 115 -8.92 0.07 3.26
C ALA A 115 -10.08 -0.91 3.44
N GLU A 116 -10.62 -1.39 2.34
CA GLU A 116 -11.72 -2.35 2.33
C GLU A 116 -11.52 -3.44 1.26
N SER A 117 -12.20 -4.57 1.40
CA SER A 117 -12.28 -5.58 0.36
C SER A 117 -13.36 -5.24 -0.67
N LEU A 118 -13.37 -5.99 -1.79
CA LEU A 118 -14.33 -5.78 -2.88
C LEU A 118 -15.79 -6.04 -2.47
N ASP A 119 -16.05 -6.71 -1.36
CA ASP A 119 -17.37 -6.91 -0.78
C ASP A 119 -17.78 -5.82 0.25
N GLY A 120 -16.95 -4.78 0.40
CA GLY A 120 -17.21 -3.62 1.26
C GLY A 120 -16.88 -3.83 2.74
N LYS A 121 -16.17 -4.92 3.11
CA LYS A 121 -15.70 -5.09 4.48
C LYS A 121 -14.50 -4.19 4.72
N VAL A 122 -14.64 -3.26 5.67
CA VAL A 122 -13.58 -2.34 6.10
C VAL A 122 -12.62 -3.07 7.01
N TYR A 123 -11.33 -2.98 6.71
CA TYR A 123 -10.24 -3.55 7.48
C TYR A 123 -9.43 -2.52 8.24
N ASP A 124 -9.30 -1.33 7.66
CA ASP A 124 -8.59 -0.22 8.29
C ASP A 124 -9.26 1.11 7.89
N ASP A 125 -9.41 1.99 8.85
CA ASP A 125 -10.05 3.29 8.67
C ASP A 125 -9.22 4.38 9.36
N GLY A 126 -8.34 5.00 8.60
CA GLY A 126 -7.52 6.15 8.96
C GLY A 126 -8.16 7.48 8.57
N THR A 127 -9.48 7.54 8.38
CA THR A 127 -10.20 8.79 8.05
C THR A 127 -10.34 9.73 9.24
N LEU A 128 -10.15 9.22 10.46
CA LEU A 128 -10.15 10.07 11.65
C LEU A 128 -8.95 11.02 11.59
N PHE A 129 -9.24 12.31 11.43
CA PHE A 129 -8.24 13.35 11.30
C PHE A 129 -7.58 13.66 12.65
N THR A 130 -6.40 13.13 12.87
CA THR A 130 -5.58 13.29 14.09
C THR A 130 -4.12 13.57 13.73
N TYR A 131 -3.32 13.99 14.69
CA TYR A 131 -1.86 14.18 14.48
C TYR A 131 -1.09 12.88 14.19
N ASN A 132 -1.72 11.71 14.32
CA ASN A 132 -1.09 10.40 14.08
C ASN A 132 -1.19 9.90 12.63
N ASN A 133 -1.79 10.69 11.72
CA ASN A 133 -1.93 10.30 10.31
C ASN A 133 -0.65 10.50 9.47
N TRP A 134 0.48 10.86 10.10
CA TRP A 134 1.77 10.89 9.44
C TRP A 134 2.31 9.47 9.27
N MET A 135 2.61 9.13 8.03
CA MET A 135 3.15 7.83 7.63
C MET A 135 4.52 7.99 6.99
N ASP A 136 5.48 7.22 7.45
CA ASP A 136 6.74 6.97 6.75
C ASP A 136 6.46 5.92 5.66
N LEU A 137 6.53 6.32 4.40
CA LEU A 137 6.13 5.46 3.28
C LEU A 137 7.15 4.36 3.01
N LEU A 138 8.45 4.63 3.17
CA LEU A 138 9.54 3.69 2.90
C LEU A 138 9.89 2.86 4.13
N GLY A 139 9.96 3.49 5.29
CA GLY A 139 10.41 2.87 6.53
C GLY A 139 11.94 2.85 6.69
N ARG A 140 12.38 2.39 7.86
CA ARG A 140 13.80 2.38 8.26
C ARG A 140 14.51 1.05 8.06
N GLU A 141 13.88 0.10 7.40
CA GLU A 141 14.49 -1.19 7.10
C GLU A 141 14.67 -1.35 5.59
N ALA A 142 15.89 -1.66 5.16
CA ALA A 142 16.25 -1.87 3.75
C ALA A 142 15.55 -3.07 3.09
N SER A 143 14.75 -3.82 3.84
CA SER A 143 13.89 -4.84 3.27
C SER A 143 12.57 -4.21 2.87
N ALA A 144 12.17 -4.35 1.63
CA ALA A 144 10.97 -3.78 1.02
C ALA A 144 9.62 -4.09 1.75
N TYR A 145 9.68 -4.77 2.87
CA TYR A 145 8.52 -5.33 3.57
C TYR A 145 8.51 -5.07 5.09
N ARG A 146 9.49 -4.34 5.64
CA ARG A 146 9.54 -4.09 7.09
C ARG A 146 9.78 -2.62 7.39
N GLY A 147 8.91 -2.03 8.20
CA GLY A 147 9.06 -0.70 8.76
C GLY A 147 8.36 0.44 8.03
N GLY A 148 7.91 0.25 6.78
CA GLY A 148 7.13 1.22 6.01
C GLY A 148 5.72 0.72 5.69
N THR A 149 5.14 1.31 4.66
CA THR A 149 3.84 0.89 4.14
C THR A 149 3.98 -0.21 3.08
N VAL A 150 2.90 -0.94 2.80
CA VAL A 150 2.89 -1.92 1.70
C VAL A 150 3.14 -1.24 0.35
N MET A 151 3.75 -1.98 -0.60
CA MET A 151 4.15 -1.43 -1.91
C MET A 151 3.00 -0.69 -2.60
N GLY A 152 1.82 -1.32 -2.70
CA GLY A 152 0.67 -0.70 -3.37
C GLY A 152 0.28 0.63 -2.77
N PHE A 153 0.29 0.75 -1.44
CA PHE A 153 -0.07 2.00 -0.75
C PHE A 153 0.93 3.12 -1.00
N ARG A 154 2.25 2.88 -0.85
CA ARG A 154 3.26 3.93 -1.10
C ARG A 154 3.28 4.37 -2.56
N GLU A 155 3.08 3.43 -3.51
CA GLU A 155 2.98 3.75 -4.93
C GLU A 155 1.73 4.59 -5.24
N ALA A 156 0.60 4.29 -4.58
CA ALA A 156 -0.64 5.06 -4.71
C ALA A 156 -0.48 6.49 -4.16
N VAL A 157 0.09 6.65 -2.96
CA VAL A 157 0.35 7.98 -2.37
C VAL A 157 1.29 8.79 -3.28
N ALA A 158 2.33 8.16 -3.85
CA ALA A 158 3.26 8.81 -4.76
C ALA A 158 2.63 9.30 -6.08
N MET A 159 1.40 8.88 -6.41
CA MET A 159 0.64 9.39 -7.56
C MET A 159 -0.11 10.69 -7.27
N LEU A 160 -0.22 11.09 -5.99
CA LEU A 160 -1.00 12.23 -5.55
C LEU A 160 -0.10 13.44 -5.24
N LYS A 161 -0.67 14.63 -5.36
CA LYS A 161 -0.06 15.86 -4.88
C LYS A 161 -0.71 16.26 -3.55
N ALA A 162 0.08 16.77 -2.63
CA ALA A 162 -0.41 17.26 -1.35
C ALA A 162 -1.29 18.52 -1.53
N SER A 163 -1.87 19.00 -0.44
CA SER A 163 -2.55 20.28 -0.38
C SER A 163 -1.54 21.45 -0.27
N THR A 164 -1.88 22.59 -0.85
CA THR A 164 -1.20 23.87 -0.61
C THR A 164 -1.71 24.57 0.65
N SER A 165 -2.97 24.28 1.02
CA SER A 165 -3.62 24.88 2.18
C SER A 165 -3.07 24.30 3.49
N ALA A 166 -3.02 25.11 4.55
CA ALA A 166 -2.59 24.65 5.85
C ALA A 166 -3.65 23.76 6.53
N ILE A 167 -3.19 22.80 7.33
CA ILE A 167 -4.03 22.19 8.36
C ILE A 167 -4.27 23.27 9.41
N THR A 168 -5.52 23.56 9.75
CA THR A 168 -5.88 24.55 10.73
C THR A 168 -6.53 23.91 11.94
N GLU A 169 -6.43 24.57 13.09
CA GLU A 169 -7.09 24.16 14.32
C GLU A 169 -8.14 25.21 14.71
N GLN A 170 -9.35 24.76 14.98
CA GLN A 170 -10.42 25.60 15.50
C GLN A 170 -10.19 25.90 16.98
N SER A 171 -10.84 26.93 17.51
CA SER A 171 -10.73 27.36 18.92
C SER A 171 -11.13 26.27 19.93
N ASN A 172 -11.87 25.26 19.51
CA ASN A 172 -12.25 24.08 20.30
C ASN A 172 -11.26 22.91 20.20
N GLY A 173 -10.10 23.10 19.56
CA GLY A 173 -9.09 22.05 19.36
C GLY A 173 -9.36 21.11 18.17
N LYS A 174 -10.45 21.32 17.43
CA LYS A 174 -10.77 20.48 16.26
C LYS A 174 -9.86 20.85 15.08
N LEU A 175 -9.20 19.88 14.51
CA LEU A 175 -8.43 20.05 13.28
C LEU A 175 -9.38 20.13 12.07
N VAL A 176 -9.02 20.97 11.12
CA VAL A 176 -9.72 21.13 9.84
C VAL A 176 -8.79 20.69 8.73
N ALA A 177 -9.21 19.65 8.02
CA ALA A 177 -8.49 19.14 6.86
C ALA A 177 -8.57 20.13 5.70
N PRO A 178 -7.46 20.37 4.97
CA PRO A 178 -7.53 21.09 3.71
C PRO A 178 -8.33 20.30 2.67
N THR A 179 -9.00 21.03 1.77
CA THR A 179 -9.90 20.43 0.76
C THR A 179 -9.26 20.35 -0.64
N ASP A 180 -8.04 20.82 -0.81
CA ASP A 180 -7.31 20.90 -2.08
C ASP A 180 -6.19 19.86 -2.22
N GLY A 181 -6.12 18.88 -1.32
CA GLY A 181 -5.20 17.74 -1.41
C GLY A 181 -5.64 16.71 -2.46
N GLY A 182 -4.69 15.88 -2.90
CA GLY A 182 -4.96 14.82 -3.87
C GLY A 182 -5.84 13.71 -3.31
N VAL A 183 -6.81 13.27 -4.09
CA VAL A 183 -7.75 12.20 -3.72
C VAL A 183 -7.81 11.16 -4.83
N GLY A 184 -7.68 9.89 -4.47
CA GLY A 184 -7.77 8.79 -5.41
C GLY A 184 -8.33 7.51 -4.82
N VAL A 185 -8.82 6.65 -5.69
CA VAL A 185 -9.26 5.29 -5.36
C VAL A 185 -8.37 4.29 -6.10
N PHE A 186 -7.84 3.33 -5.37
CA PHE A 186 -6.85 2.37 -5.86
C PHE A 186 -7.32 0.95 -5.58
N PHE A 187 -7.38 0.13 -6.61
CA PHE A 187 -7.80 -1.27 -6.57
C PHE A 187 -6.56 -2.14 -6.71
N MET A 188 -6.20 -2.85 -5.66
CA MET A 188 -4.90 -3.51 -5.51
C MET A 188 -5.06 -5.01 -5.34
N PRO A 189 -4.39 -5.83 -6.16
CA PRO A 189 -4.28 -7.25 -5.88
C PRO A 189 -3.46 -7.49 -4.62
N SER A 190 -3.69 -8.64 -3.99
CA SER A 190 -3.06 -9.01 -2.72
C SER A 190 -1.53 -9.07 -2.78
N GLY A 191 -0.95 -9.32 -3.96
CA GLY A 191 0.50 -9.41 -4.14
C GLY A 191 1.27 -8.12 -3.85
N ILE A 192 0.63 -6.97 -3.95
CA ILE A 192 1.23 -5.66 -3.63
C ILE A 192 0.72 -5.08 -2.31
N THR A 193 -0.07 -5.87 -1.55
CA THR A 193 -0.60 -5.52 -0.25
C THR A 193 -0.27 -6.61 0.78
N TYR A 194 -1.26 -7.34 1.29
CA TYR A 194 -1.09 -8.36 2.33
C TYR A 194 -1.32 -9.77 1.77
N TYR A 195 -0.37 -10.31 0.99
CA TYR A 195 -0.54 -11.57 0.26
C TYR A 195 -0.92 -12.76 1.16
N THR A 196 -0.20 -12.94 2.27
CA THR A 196 -0.46 -14.00 3.24
C THR A 196 -1.47 -13.61 4.32
N GLY A 197 -2.10 -12.43 4.17
CA GLY A 197 -3.04 -11.88 5.13
C GLY A 197 -2.37 -11.28 6.38
N THR A 198 -3.23 -10.86 7.29
CA THR A 198 -2.87 -10.37 8.63
C THR A 198 -3.83 -11.00 9.65
N SER A 199 -3.77 -10.59 10.92
CA SER A 199 -4.77 -11.02 11.91
C SER A 199 -6.22 -10.67 11.54
N ASN A 200 -6.40 -9.60 10.73
CA ASN A 200 -7.72 -9.06 10.39
C ASN A 200 -8.07 -9.22 8.90
N ILE A 201 -7.06 -9.26 8.01
CA ILE A 201 -7.24 -9.37 6.56
C ILE A 201 -6.97 -10.81 6.15
N PRO A 202 -7.94 -11.53 5.55
CA PRO A 202 -7.69 -12.87 5.03
C PRO A 202 -6.61 -12.88 3.96
N ALA A 203 -5.83 -13.96 3.88
CA ALA A 203 -4.86 -14.15 2.82
C ALA A 203 -5.51 -14.02 1.42
N TYR A 204 -4.75 -13.53 0.45
CA TYR A 204 -5.14 -13.44 -0.96
C TYR A 204 -6.28 -12.46 -1.26
N THR A 205 -6.61 -11.58 -0.31
CA THR A 205 -7.71 -10.61 -0.46
C THR A 205 -7.24 -9.39 -1.26
N PRO A 206 -7.84 -9.08 -2.43
CA PRO A 206 -7.65 -7.81 -3.11
C PRO A 206 -8.30 -6.68 -2.31
N LEU A 207 -7.66 -5.51 -2.26
CA LEU A 207 -8.10 -4.38 -1.46
C LEU A 207 -8.39 -3.16 -2.32
N ILE A 208 -9.35 -2.36 -1.86
CA ILE A 208 -9.61 -1.00 -2.30
C ILE A 208 -9.00 -0.07 -1.27
N PHE A 209 -8.17 0.87 -1.72
CA PHE A 209 -7.70 1.98 -0.89
C PHE A 209 -8.29 3.29 -1.41
N GLU A 210 -9.06 3.93 -0.56
CA GLU A 210 -9.47 5.33 -0.70
C GLU A 210 -8.42 6.19 -0.03
N ILE A 211 -7.79 7.12 -0.75
CA ILE A 211 -6.66 7.90 -0.24
C ILE A 211 -6.90 9.38 -0.45
N ASN A 212 -6.71 10.18 0.60
CA ASN A 212 -6.67 11.64 0.56
C ASN A 212 -5.32 12.12 1.13
N LEU A 213 -4.44 12.63 0.27
CA LEU A 213 -3.12 13.13 0.64
C LEU A 213 -3.21 14.61 1.03
N LEU A 214 -3.04 14.89 2.32
CA LEU A 214 -3.11 16.25 2.85
C LEU A 214 -1.75 16.97 2.84
N LYS A 215 -0.68 16.31 3.28
CA LYS A 215 0.66 16.85 3.31
C LYS A 215 1.68 15.79 2.91
N THR A 216 2.81 16.23 2.39
CA THR A 216 3.98 15.39 2.14
C THR A 216 5.24 16.22 2.40
N GLU A 217 6.26 15.58 2.93
CA GLU A 217 7.58 16.17 3.15
C GLU A 217 8.66 15.18 2.71
N ARG A 218 9.72 15.71 2.10
CA ARG A 218 10.90 14.91 1.81
C ARG A 218 11.50 14.43 3.12
N TYR A 219 11.61 13.12 3.26
CA TYR A 219 12.11 12.53 4.48
C TYR A 219 13.57 12.12 4.31
N ASP A 220 14.36 12.46 5.28
CA ASP A 220 15.78 12.14 5.42
C ASP A 220 15.88 11.17 6.60
N HIS A 221 16.10 9.88 6.32
CA HIS A 221 16.01 8.83 7.33
C HIS A 221 17.23 8.76 8.24
N ASP A 222 18.40 9.20 7.79
CA ASP A 222 19.66 9.14 8.56
C ASP A 222 20.13 10.49 9.05
N GLY A 223 19.56 11.59 8.52
CA GLY A 223 19.80 12.95 9.00
C GLY A 223 21.04 13.59 8.40
N ASP A 224 21.53 13.15 7.26
CA ASP A 224 22.71 13.70 6.60
C ASP A 224 22.44 14.95 5.74
N GLY A 225 21.15 15.28 5.53
CA GLY A 225 20.68 16.42 4.75
C GLY A 225 20.31 16.07 3.32
N ILE A 226 20.43 14.81 2.90
CA ILE A 226 19.98 14.30 1.59
C ILE A 226 18.63 13.62 1.78
N PRO A 227 17.58 14.03 1.05
CA PRO A 227 16.31 13.29 1.07
C PRO A 227 16.47 11.86 0.59
N SER A 228 15.94 10.90 1.31
CA SER A 228 16.11 9.46 1.02
C SER A 228 15.64 9.02 -0.36
N ILE A 229 14.74 9.77 -0.99
CA ILE A 229 14.37 9.52 -2.39
C ILE A 229 15.55 9.69 -3.37
N ASN A 230 16.54 10.50 -3.01
CA ASN A 230 17.73 10.74 -3.83
C ASN A 230 18.83 9.69 -3.59
N GLU A 231 18.66 8.83 -2.59
CA GLU A 231 19.62 7.80 -2.17
C GLU A 231 19.15 6.39 -2.52
N ILE A 232 17.97 6.27 -3.08
CA ILE A 232 17.41 5.02 -3.59
C ILE A 232 17.21 5.10 -5.10
N GLN A 233 17.10 3.94 -5.75
CA GLN A 233 16.68 3.85 -7.15
C GLN A 233 15.27 3.26 -7.20
N HIS A 234 14.28 4.12 -7.39
CA HIS A 234 12.89 3.73 -7.55
C HIS A 234 12.57 3.52 -9.03
N HIS A 235 12.13 2.33 -9.39
CA HIS A 235 11.81 1.92 -10.76
C HIS A 235 10.32 2.07 -11.05
N GLN A 236 9.98 2.21 -12.33
CA GLN A 236 8.58 2.39 -12.77
C GLN A 236 7.67 1.21 -12.39
N ASP A 237 8.23 0.02 -12.24
CA ASP A 237 7.52 -1.19 -11.82
C ASP A 237 7.39 -1.32 -10.29
N GLY A 238 7.71 -0.27 -9.54
CA GLY A 238 7.60 -0.18 -8.08
C GLY A 238 8.73 -0.90 -7.33
N THR A 239 9.66 -1.53 -8.02
CA THR A 239 10.86 -2.09 -7.37
C THR A 239 11.79 -0.97 -6.92
N ILE A 240 12.50 -1.21 -5.81
CA ILE A 240 13.47 -0.28 -5.26
C ILE A 240 14.81 -1.01 -5.12
N THR A 241 15.87 -0.39 -5.67
CA THR A 241 17.25 -0.77 -5.40
C THR A 241 17.80 0.16 -4.33
N PHE A 242 18.46 -0.42 -3.35
CA PHE A 242 19.09 0.28 -2.23
C PHE A 242 20.61 0.24 -2.42
N PRO A 243 21.24 1.33 -2.91
CA PRO A 243 22.69 1.42 -3.02
C PRO A 243 23.38 1.33 -1.65
N ASP A 244 24.60 0.85 -1.66
CA ASP A 244 25.57 0.87 -0.55
C ASP A 244 26.91 1.25 -1.19
N CYS A 245 27.16 2.55 -1.37
CA CYS A 245 28.22 3.04 -2.22
C CYS A 245 29.60 2.92 -1.60
N ASN A 246 29.70 2.90 -0.27
CA ASN A 246 30.97 2.69 0.44
C ASN A 246 31.23 1.21 0.81
N GLY A 247 30.24 0.32 0.57
CA GLY A 247 30.35 -1.13 0.77
C GLY A 247 30.47 -1.56 2.24
N ASN A 248 29.97 -0.73 3.17
CA ASN A 248 30.06 -1.02 4.61
C ASN A 248 28.92 -1.93 5.12
N GLY A 249 27.99 -2.33 4.25
CA GLY A 249 26.84 -3.18 4.57
C GLY A 249 25.61 -2.40 5.06
N ARG A 250 25.66 -1.07 5.03
CA ARG A 250 24.55 -0.18 5.32
C ARG A 250 24.14 0.55 4.05
N VAL A 251 22.88 0.49 3.68
CA VAL A 251 22.37 1.16 2.48
C VAL A 251 22.38 2.68 2.63
N ASP A 252 22.62 3.39 1.55
CA ASP A 252 22.91 4.83 1.54
C ASP A 252 21.83 5.65 2.29
N TYR A 253 20.54 5.42 2.05
CA TYR A 253 19.46 6.18 2.68
C TYR A 253 19.34 5.99 4.22
N LEU A 254 20.13 5.10 4.80
CA LEU A 254 20.24 4.87 6.26
C LEU A 254 21.64 5.13 6.79
N ASP A 255 22.60 5.51 5.93
CA ASP A 255 24.00 5.71 6.27
C ASP A 255 24.37 7.18 6.10
N ALA A 256 24.45 7.92 7.22
CA ALA A 256 24.81 9.35 7.21
C ALA A 256 26.20 9.67 6.60
N ASN A 257 26.97 8.68 6.15
CA ASN A 257 28.24 8.83 5.45
C ASN A 257 28.35 7.84 4.27
N PRO A 258 27.43 7.90 3.30
CA PRO A 258 27.29 6.83 2.29
C PRO A 258 28.48 6.78 1.33
N CYS A 259 28.93 7.93 0.83
CA CYS A 259 30.02 8.06 -0.12
C CYS A 259 30.96 9.19 0.31
N GLN A 260 32.21 8.85 0.57
CA GLN A 260 33.28 9.81 0.81
C GLN A 260 34.13 9.99 -0.44
#